data_cef2de21ea22d6cd5aa9316a87d2febf
#
_entry.id   cef2de21ea22d6cd5aa9316a87d2febf
#
_cell.length_a   1.000
_cell.length_b   1.000
_cell.length_c   1.000
_cell.angle_alpha   90.00
_cell.angle_beta   90.00
_cell.angle_gamma   90.00
#
_symmetry.space_group_name_H-M   'P 1'
#
loop_
_entity.id
_entity.type
_entity.pdbx_description
1 polymer ?
#
loop_
_entity_poly.entity_id
_entity_poly.type
_entity_poly.pdbx_seq_one_letter_code
_entity_poly.pdbx_strand_id
1 'polypeptide(L)'
;MRRLLIGAVIAALGITAQAGEPDGAHDGAEWQIWAYSSAAPAPLGTNATVLGLDGSVLREGTNGWTCMVGNPRPAPEGGWPTAHAAMPVCTDDVGMKWMSDFMAGKDPNIERDAFMWMLHGDVGEDNTTAGVLNKADAKDPSQWIESGPHLMLLPRDPSSLDGMSDDFNTGAPYVMFPGTPGAHVMIPTDGYYEYQDPQ
;
A
#
# COMPACT_ATOMS: atom_id res chain seq x y z
N MET A 1 43.75 44.37 -11.34
CA MET A 1 42.59 43.63 -11.86
C MET A 1 42.54 42.25 -11.19
N ARG A 2 41.70 42.06 -10.17
CA ARG A 2 41.51 40.77 -9.47
C ARG A 2 40.38 40.01 -10.15
N ARG A 3 40.67 38.86 -10.73
CA ARG A 3 39.66 37.95 -11.28
C ARG A 3 39.08 37.12 -10.14
N LEU A 4 37.78 37.32 -9.84
CA LEU A 4 37.00 36.41 -8.99
C LEU A 4 36.69 35.16 -9.81
N LEU A 5 37.15 34.00 -9.34
CA LEU A 5 36.72 32.71 -9.80
C LEU A 5 35.47 32.33 -8.97
N ILE A 6 34.31 32.33 -9.59
CA ILE A 6 33.07 31.80 -9.00
C ILE A 6 33.08 30.30 -9.26
N GLY A 7 33.37 29.53 -8.21
CA GLY A 7 33.24 28.08 -8.24
C GLY A 7 31.74 27.70 -8.14
N ALA A 8 31.18 27.10 -9.20
CA ALA A 8 29.85 26.51 -9.15
C ALA A 8 29.93 25.19 -8.38
N VAL A 9 29.29 25.15 -7.21
CA VAL A 9 29.04 23.90 -6.49
C VAL A 9 27.83 23.22 -7.13
N ILE A 10 28.08 22.18 -7.91
CA ILE A 10 27.01 21.27 -8.41
C ILE A 10 26.66 20.33 -7.26
N ALA A 11 25.55 20.60 -6.59
CA ALA A 11 24.95 19.63 -5.67
C ALA A 11 24.39 18.48 -6.53
N ALA A 12 25.05 17.33 -6.51
CA ALA A 12 24.51 16.11 -7.06
C ALA A 12 23.33 15.66 -6.19
N LEU A 13 22.11 15.86 -6.68
CA LEU A 13 20.90 15.22 -6.13
C LEU A 13 21.05 13.72 -6.40
N GLY A 14 21.48 12.97 -5.38
CA GLY A 14 21.50 11.53 -5.42
C GLY A 14 20.05 11.02 -5.48
N ILE A 15 19.63 10.54 -6.65
CA ILE A 15 18.43 9.70 -6.76
C ILE A 15 18.82 8.37 -6.08
N THR A 16 18.37 8.15 -4.86
CA THR A 16 18.48 6.84 -4.21
C THR A 16 17.53 5.90 -4.93
N ALA A 17 18.04 5.12 -5.87
CA ALA A 17 17.31 3.99 -6.43
C ALA A 17 17.00 3.03 -5.27
N GLN A 18 15.77 2.54 -5.20
CA GLN A 18 15.38 1.49 -4.26
C GLN A 18 16.25 0.26 -4.53
N ALA A 19 16.80 -0.36 -3.49
CA ALA A 19 17.59 -1.57 -3.64
C ALA A 19 16.73 -2.67 -4.30
N GLY A 20 17.35 -3.47 -5.16
CA GLY A 20 16.68 -4.64 -5.75
C GLY A 20 16.29 -5.65 -4.67
N GLU A 21 15.44 -6.61 -5.05
CA GLU A 21 15.05 -7.72 -4.16
C GLU A 21 16.29 -8.46 -3.65
N PRO A 22 16.43 -8.63 -2.31
CA PRO A 22 17.54 -9.36 -1.74
C PRO A 22 17.39 -10.88 -1.96
N ASP A 23 18.50 -11.56 -2.16
CA ASP A 23 18.54 -13.02 -2.17
C ASP A 23 18.25 -13.56 -0.77
N GLY A 24 17.54 -14.69 -0.66
CA GLY A 24 17.35 -15.41 0.60
C GLY A 24 15.92 -15.77 0.94
N ALA A 25 15.68 -16.12 2.20
CA ALA A 25 14.39 -16.56 2.68
C ALA A 25 13.43 -15.35 2.85
N HIS A 26 12.19 -15.49 2.35
CA HIS A 26 11.20 -14.42 2.37
C HIS A 26 10.56 -14.20 3.76
N ASP A 27 10.76 -15.10 4.69
CA ASP A 27 10.46 -14.91 6.12
C ASP A 27 11.59 -14.19 6.89
N GLY A 28 12.74 -13.98 6.22
CA GLY A 28 13.89 -13.25 6.77
C GLY A 28 13.64 -11.74 6.88
N ALA A 29 14.28 -11.11 7.90
CA ALA A 29 14.13 -9.68 8.14
C ALA A 29 14.57 -8.82 6.95
N GLU A 30 15.62 -9.20 6.23
CA GLU A 30 16.14 -8.43 5.10
C GLU A 30 15.13 -8.35 3.95
N TRP A 31 14.53 -9.48 3.58
CA TRP A 31 13.50 -9.52 2.56
C TRP A 31 12.24 -8.75 3.00
N GLN A 32 11.78 -8.94 4.24
CA GLN A 32 10.60 -8.22 4.76
C GLN A 32 10.82 -6.70 4.79
N ILE A 33 12.01 -6.23 5.20
CA ILE A 33 12.36 -4.81 5.16
C ILE A 33 12.28 -4.28 3.73
N TRP A 34 12.87 -5.00 2.76
CA TRP A 34 12.83 -4.60 1.36
C TRP A 34 11.39 -4.60 0.83
N ALA A 35 10.68 -5.73 0.93
CA ALA A 35 9.35 -5.91 0.38
C ALA A 35 8.34 -4.90 0.95
N TYR A 36 8.37 -4.69 2.29
CA TYR A 36 7.38 -3.84 2.92
C TYR A 36 7.69 -2.35 2.74
N SER A 37 8.95 -1.95 2.83
CA SER A 37 9.29 -0.54 2.60
C SER A 37 9.18 -0.11 1.14
N SER A 38 9.23 -1.06 0.18
CA SER A 38 9.01 -0.77 -1.24
C SER A 38 7.54 -0.63 -1.63
N ALA A 39 6.61 -0.83 -0.68
CA ALA A 39 5.19 -0.50 -0.87
C ALA A 39 4.91 1.00 -1.03
N ALA A 40 5.88 1.87 -0.76
CA ALA A 40 5.77 3.32 -0.92
C ALA A 40 6.93 3.88 -1.75
N PRO A 41 6.80 5.11 -2.29
CA PRO A 41 7.90 5.79 -2.97
C PRO A 41 9.17 5.81 -2.11
N ALA A 42 10.35 5.63 -2.75
CA ALA A 42 11.63 5.47 -2.06
C ALA A 42 11.93 6.54 -0.97
N PRO A 43 11.67 7.85 -1.18
CA PRO A 43 11.91 8.85 -0.15
C PRO A 43 11.09 8.62 1.13
N LEU A 44 9.91 7.97 1.01
CA LEU A 44 9.04 7.63 2.13
C LEU A 44 9.45 6.27 2.73
N GLY A 45 9.45 5.22 1.92
CA GLY A 45 9.67 3.85 2.39
C GLY A 45 11.05 3.64 3.03
N THR A 46 12.11 4.29 2.49
CA THR A 46 13.47 4.20 3.05
C THR A 46 13.55 4.70 4.50
N ASN A 47 12.73 5.68 4.88
CA ASN A 47 12.74 6.31 6.19
C ASN A 47 11.59 5.84 7.10
N ALA A 48 10.74 4.93 6.64
CA ALA A 48 9.63 4.40 7.41
C ALA A 48 10.07 3.34 8.42
N THR A 49 9.34 3.22 9.52
CA THR A 49 9.39 2.04 10.38
C THR A 49 8.92 0.82 9.60
N VAL A 50 9.57 -0.32 9.77
CA VAL A 50 9.13 -1.58 9.15
C VAL A 50 8.81 -2.59 10.22
N LEU A 51 7.58 -3.12 10.19
CA LEU A 51 7.14 -4.20 11.07
C LEU A 51 7.23 -5.54 10.35
N GLY A 52 7.70 -6.56 11.06
CA GLY A 52 7.73 -7.93 10.58
C GLY A 52 6.37 -8.62 10.65
N LEU A 53 6.29 -9.84 10.13
CA LEU A 53 5.09 -10.69 10.15
C LEU A 53 4.54 -10.92 11.57
N ASP A 54 5.40 -10.93 12.58
CA ASP A 54 5.05 -11.09 13.99
C ASP A 54 4.74 -9.77 14.71
N GLY A 55 4.76 -8.65 13.98
CA GLY A 55 4.57 -7.31 14.50
C GLY A 55 5.81 -6.71 15.19
N SER A 56 6.95 -7.42 15.20
CA SER A 56 8.20 -6.88 15.73
C SER A 56 8.74 -5.76 14.85
N VAL A 57 9.47 -4.81 15.44
CA VAL A 57 10.13 -3.74 14.68
C VAL A 57 11.41 -4.30 14.07
N LEU A 58 11.42 -4.45 12.73
CA LEU A 58 12.60 -4.88 11.98
C LEU A 58 13.53 -3.71 11.65
N ARG A 59 12.97 -2.52 11.47
CA ARG A 59 13.70 -1.26 11.24
C ARG A 59 12.93 -0.10 11.84
N GLU A 60 13.59 0.69 12.68
CA GLU A 60 13.07 1.96 13.17
C GLU A 60 13.11 3.02 12.07
N GLY A 61 12.00 3.76 11.91
CA GLY A 61 11.88 4.88 10.96
C GLY A 61 12.05 6.24 11.63
N THR A 62 12.11 7.29 10.81
CA THR A 62 12.31 8.67 11.26
C THR A 62 11.25 9.65 10.71
N ASN A 63 10.34 9.18 9.86
CA ASN A 63 9.39 10.03 9.14
C ASN A 63 7.92 9.89 9.60
N GLY A 64 7.65 9.09 10.64
CA GLY A 64 6.30 8.87 11.15
C GLY A 64 5.44 7.93 10.31
N TRP A 65 6.01 7.27 9.29
CA TRP A 65 5.35 6.26 8.49
C TRP A 65 5.76 4.86 8.95
N THR A 66 4.83 3.92 8.79
CA THR A 66 5.03 2.49 9.09
C THR A 66 4.67 1.66 7.88
N CYS A 67 5.56 0.73 7.52
CA CYS A 67 5.36 -0.23 6.44
C CYS A 67 5.27 -1.65 7.01
N MET A 68 4.34 -2.45 6.55
CA MET A 68 4.11 -3.82 7.02
C MET A 68 3.36 -4.65 5.98
N VAL A 69 3.23 -5.95 6.24
CA VAL A 69 2.34 -6.83 5.47
C VAL A 69 0.88 -6.37 5.60
N GLY A 70 0.16 -6.33 4.49
CA GLY A 70 -1.27 -5.99 4.44
C GLY A 70 -2.16 -7.18 4.10
N ASN A 71 -1.59 -8.32 3.62
CA ASN A 71 -2.38 -9.48 3.23
C ASN A 71 -3.10 -10.09 4.45
N PRO A 72 -4.45 -10.13 4.46
CA PRO A 72 -5.22 -10.71 5.58
C PRO A 72 -5.19 -12.24 5.63
N ARG A 73 -4.66 -12.90 4.59
CA ARG A 73 -4.53 -14.35 4.53
C ARG A 73 -3.37 -14.82 5.42
N PRO A 74 -3.40 -16.07 5.94
CA PRO A 74 -2.24 -16.62 6.67
C PRO A 74 -0.99 -16.65 5.79
N ALA A 75 0.13 -16.18 6.34
CA ALA A 75 1.41 -16.27 5.65
C ALA A 75 1.80 -17.73 5.42
N PRO A 76 2.30 -18.11 4.22
CA PRO A 76 2.82 -19.44 3.95
C PRO A 76 4.06 -19.74 4.81
N GLU A 77 4.35 -21.03 5.00
CA GLU A 77 5.65 -21.47 5.53
C GLU A 77 6.78 -20.95 4.63
N GLY A 78 7.79 -20.33 5.21
CA GLY A 78 8.90 -19.71 4.49
C GLY A 78 8.61 -18.29 3.94
N GLY A 79 7.48 -17.69 4.30
CA GLY A 79 7.10 -16.33 3.92
C GLY A 79 6.32 -16.23 2.61
N TRP A 80 6.01 -15.02 2.20
CA TRP A 80 5.27 -14.74 0.98
C TRP A 80 6.15 -14.95 -0.26
N PRO A 81 5.64 -15.56 -1.35
CA PRO A 81 6.47 -15.88 -2.54
C PRO A 81 6.94 -14.62 -3.29
N THR A 82 6.25 -13.51 -3.17
CA THR A 82 6.58 -12.22 -3.79
C THR A 82 6.12 -11.05 -2.91
N ALA A 83 6.64 -9.85 -3.13
CA ALA A 83 6.14 -8.65 -2.49
C ALA A 83 4.66 -8.39 -2.82
N HIS A 84 4.23 -8.64 -4.08
CA HIS A 84 2.81 -8.58 -4.46
C HIS A 84 1.95 -9.53 -3.61
N ALA A 85 2.38 -10.78 -3.43
CA ALA A 85 1.65 -11.74 -2.59
C ALA A 85 1.57 -11.33 -1.12
N ALA A 86 2.56 -10.59 -0.60
CA ALA A 86 2.54 -10.04 0.75
C ALA A 86 1.57 -8.86 0.89
N MET A 87 1.18 -8.21 -0.21
CA MET A 87 0.30 -7.01 -0.21
C MET A 87 0.78 -5.93 0.76
N PRO A 88 2.06 -5.52 0.74
CA PRO A 88 2.56 -4.64 1.77
C PRO A 88 1.96 -3.25 1.66
N VAL A 89 1.76 -2.63 2.81
CA VAL A 89 1.20 -1.27 2.96
C VAL A 89 2.19 -0.37 3.67
N CYS A 90 2.19 0.91 3.31
CA CYS A 90 2.85 1.97 4.09
C CYS A 90 1.85 3.08 4.38
N THR A 91 1.70 3.46 5.65
CA THR A 91 0.80 4.53 6.09
C THR A 91 1.35 5.21 7.35
N ASP A 92 0.73 6.32 7.74
CA ASP A 92 1.02 7.01 9.00
C ASP A 92 0.22 6.41 10.17
N ASP A 93 0.34 7.01 11.37
CA ASP A 93 -0.33 6.57 12.59
C ASP A 93 -1.86 6.54 12.46
N VAL A 94 -2.45 7.51 11.73
CA VAL A 94 -3.90 7.57 11.51
C VAL A 94 -4.37 6.48 10.55
N GLY A 95 -3.62 6.23 9.47
CA GLY A 95 -3.90 5.12 8.57
C GLY A 95 -3.69 3.76 9.24
N MET A 96 -2.68 3.62 10.13
CA MET A 96 -2.51 2.41 10.96
C MET A 96 -3.73 2.17 11.86
N LYS A 97 -4.30 3.23 12.46
CA LYS A 97 -5.53 3.14 13.24
C LYS A 97 -6.71 2.69 12.39
N TRP A 98 -6.88 3.28 11.20
CA TRP A 98 -7.92 2.89 10.23
C TRP A 98 -7.82 1.40 9.89
N MET A 99 -6.62 0.96 9.49
CA MET A 99 -6.38 -0.43 9.12
C MET A 99 -6.64 -1.39 10.29
N SER A 100 -6.21 -1.03 11.50
CA SER A 100 -6.44 -1.83 12.71
C SER A 100 -7.93 -2.02 13.01
N ASP A 101 -8.74 -0.96 12.89
CA ASP A 101 -10.19 -1.04 13.07
C ASP A 101 -10.83 -1.90 11.97
N PHE A 102 -10.47 -1.64 10.70
CA PHE A 102 -10.99 -2.36 9.54
C PHE A 102 -10.70 -3.87 9.62
N MET A 103 -9.45 -4.26 9.90
CA MET A 103 -9.05 -5.67 10.05
C MET A 103 -9.70 -6.36 11.26
N ALA A 104 -10.07 -5.60 12.29
CA ALA A 104 -10.83 -6.11 13.44
C ALA A 104 -12.34 -6.20 13.18
N GLY A 105 -12.82 -5.89 11.97
CA GLY A 105 -14.24 -5.86 11.60
C GLY A 105 -15.02 -4.75 12.31
N LYS A 106 -14.34 -3.68 12.70
CA LYS A 106 -14.93 -2.48 13.31
C LYS A 106 -15.07 -1.37 12.28
N ASP A 107 -15.98 -0.46 12.51
CA ASP A 107 -16.05 0.77 11.75
C ASP A 107 -14.80 1.63 12.03
N PRO A 108 -13.99 1.96 11.02
CA PRO A 108 -12.82 2.80 11.21
C PRO A 108 -13.21 4.16 11.80
N ASN A 109 -12.55 4.54 12.89
CA ASN A 109 -12.77 5.82 13.56
C ASN A 109 -11.45 6.57 13.71
N ILE A 110 -11.19 7.46 12.76
CA ILE A 110 -9.95 8.24 12.64
C ILE A 110 -10.23 9.74 12.77
N GLU A 111 -9.21 10.49 13.21
CA GLU A 111 -9.35 11.93 13.54
C GLU A 111 -9.25 12.86 12.33
N ARG A 112 -8.63 12.39 11.24
CA ARG A 112 -8.43 13.08 9.96
C ARG A 112 -8.36 12.08 8.83
N ASP A 113 -8.43 12.53 7.59
CA ASP A 113 -8.11 11.71 6.42
C ASP A 113 -6.65 11.22 6.50
N ALA A 114 -6.40 10.02 5.97
CA ALA A 114 -5.08 9.43 5.88
C ALA A 114 -4.82 8.89 4.47
N PHE A 115 -3.55 8.58 4.20
CA PHE A 115 -3.13 7.95 2.95
C PHE A 115 -2.42 6.64 3.24
N MET A 116 -2.59 5.66 2.34
CA MET A 116 -1.91 4.37 2.42
C MET A 116 -1.39 3.98 1.04
N TRP A 117 -0.10 3.68 0.94
CA TRP A 117 0.53 3.22 -0.28
C TRP A 117 0.55 1.70 -0.37
N MET A 118 0.28 1.19 -1.57
CA MET A 118 0.40 -0.22 -1.94
C MET A 118 1.03 -0.36 -3.34
N LEU A 119 2.33 -0.04 -3.48
CA LEU A 119 3.01 -0.08 -4.79
C LEU A 119 3.27 -1.50 -5.32
N HIS A 120 3.00 -2.52 -4.51
CA HIS A 120 2.99 -3.91 -4.96
C HIS A 120 1.57 -4.44 -5.23
N GLY A 121 0.55 -3.61 -5.05
CA GLY A 121 -0.84 -3.99 -5.27
C GLY A 121 -1.36 -5.05 -4.30
N ASP A 122 -2.48 -5.70 -4.66
CA ASP A 122 -3.07 -6.80 -3.92
C ASP A 122 -3.50 -7.97 -4.83
N VAL A 123 -3.56 -9.17 -4.24
CA VAL A 123 -3.83 -10.44 -4.94
C VAL A 123 -5.33 -10.73 -5.10
N GLY A 124 -6.15 -9.75 -4.90
CA GLY A 124 -7.57 -9.77 -5.22
C GLY A 124 -8.51 -9.67 -4.03
N GLU A 125 -9.50 -8.82 -4.22
CA GLU A 125 -10.62 -8.57 -3.32
C GLU A 125 -11.91 -8.31 -4.11
N ASP A 126 -13.06 -8.49 -3.47
CA ASP A 126 -14.34 -8.04 -3.99
C ASP A 126 -14.48 -6.52 -3.75
N ASN A 127 -14.62 -5.73 -4.80
CA ASN A 127 -14.71 -4.27 -4.72
C ASN A 127 -15.89 -3.76 -3.89
N THR A 128 -16.91 -4.60 -3.68
CA THR A 128 -18.16 -4.21 -2.99
C THR A 128 -18.29 -4.80 -1.59
N THR A 129 -17.58 -5.88 -1.29
CA THR A 129 -17.77 -6.65 -0.06
C THR A 129 -16.42 -6.96 0.59
N ALA A 130 -16.12 -6.25 1.69
CA ALA A 130 -14.89 -6.46 2.44
C ALA A 130 -14.79 -7.89 3.01
N GLY A 131 -13.57 -8.43 3.06
CA GLY A 131 -13.29 -9.75 3.62
C GLY A 131 -13.61 -10.94 2.70
N VAL A 132 -14.02 -10.70 1.46
CA VAL A 132 -14.11 -11.74 0.42
C VAL A 132 -12.73 -11.92 -0.19
N LEU A 133 -12.05 -12.99 0.20
CA LEU A 133 -10.63 -13.22 -0.12
C LEU A 133 -10.41 -14.23 -1.26
N ASN A 134 -11.47 -14.76 -1.87
CA ASN A 134 -11.39 -15.66 -3.01
C ASN A 134 -12.44 -15.24 -4.05
N LYS A 135 -12.05 -15.20 -5.31
CA LYS A 135 -12.95 -14.84 -6.43
C LYS A 135 -14.19 -15.72 -6.50
N ALA A 136 -14.07 -17.02 -6.12
CA ALA A 136 -15.19 -17.95 -6.12
C ALA A 136 -16.24 -17.64 -5.05
N ASP A 137 -15.88 -16.87 -4.01
CA ASP A 137 -16.79 -16.48 -2.92
C ASP A 137 -17.46 -15.12 -3.18
N ALA A 138 -17.03 -14.40 -4.23
CA ALA A 138 -17.63 -13.14 -4.62
C ALA A 138 -19.06 -13.35 -5.13
N LYS A 139 -19.99 -12.52 -4.65
CA LYS A 139 -21.39 -12.57 -5.10
C LYS A 139 -21.55 -12.20 -6.57
N ASP A 140 -20.73 -11.27 -7.02
CA ASP A 140 -20.59 -10.86 -8.41
C ASP A 140 -19.12 -10.94 -8.80
N PRO A 141 -18.71 -11.97 -9.57
CA PRO A 141 -17.31 -12.12 -10.00
C PRO A 141 -16.78 -10.95 -10.85
N SER A 142 -17.66 -10.11 -11.42
CA SER A 142 -17.24 -8.90 -12.14
C SER A 142 -16.75 -7.79 -11.21
N GLN A 143 -17.03 -7.90 -9.91
CA GLN A 143 -16.53 -6.98 -8.89
C GLN A 143 -15.20 -7.42 -8.28
N TRP A 144 -14.66 -8.56 -8.70
CA TRP A 144 -13.33 -9.00 -8.27
C TRP A 144 -12.23 -8.22 -8.98
N ILE A 145 -11.31 -7.69 -8.22
CA ILE A 145 -10.16 -6.96 -8.75
C ILE A 145 -8.85 -7.44 -8.11
N GLU A 146 -7.86 -7.73 -8.93
CA GLU A 146 -6.45 -7.88 -8.54
C GLU A 146 -5.76 -6.57 -8.90
N SER A 147 -5.51 -5.72 -7.91
CA SER A 147 -5.00 -4.39 -8.16
C SER A 147 -3.48 -4.35 -8.21
N GLY A 148 -2.94 -3.60 -9.17
CA GLY A 148 -1.52 -3.26 -9.21
C GLY A 148 -1.19 -2.05 -8.32
N PRO A 149 -0.08 -1.35 -8.59
CA PRO A 149 0.39 -0.22 -7.80
C PRO A 149 -0.66 0.89 -7.62
N HIS A 150 -0.91 1.30 -6.37
CA HIS A 150 -1.90 2.33 -6.07
C HIS A 150 -1.61 3.09 -4.77
N LEU A 151 -2.31 4.21 -4.61
CA LEU A 151 -2.45 4.96 -3.38
C LEU A 151 -3.91 4.90 -2.93
N MET A 152 -4.16 4.75 -1.64
CA MET A 152 -5.50 4.86 -1.05
C MET A 152 -5.65 6.17 -0.29
N LEU A 153 -6.81 6.83 -0.43
CA LEU A 153 -7.29 7.86 0.48
C LEU A 153 -8.31 7.23 1.43
N LEU A 154 -8.00 7.26 2.71
CA LEU A 154 -8.83 6.75 3.81
C LEU A 154 -9.56 7.94 4.42
N PRO A 155 -10.85 8.17 4.12
CA PRO A 155 -11.54 9.35 4.61
C PRO A 155 -11.89 9.20 6.09
N ARG A 156 -11.84 10.31 6.83
CA ARG A 156 -12.38 10.37 8.18
C ARG A 156 -13.89 10.14 8.18
N ASP A 157 -14.57 10.70 7.20
CA ASP A 157 -16.00 10.55 6.99
C ASP A 157 -16.26 9.86 5.64
N PRO A 158 -16.55 8.54 5.64
CA PRO A 158 -16.79 7.79 4.41
C PRO A 158 -18.00 8.29 3.61
N SER A 159 -18.95 9.01 4.21
CA SER A 159 -20.08 9.61 3.48
C SER A 159 -19.65 10.74 2.53
N SER A 160 -18.44 11.29 2.72
CA SER A 160 -17.85 12.27 1.78
C SER A 160 -17.58 11.68 0.40
N LEU A 161 -17.59 10.34 0.26
CA LEU A 161 -17.40 9.62 -0.99
C LEU A 161 -18.73 9.32 -1.73
N ASP A 162 -19.87 9.68 -1.17
CA ASP A 162 -21.18 9.42 -1.76
C ASP A 162 -21.29 10.06 -3.15
N GLY A 163 -21.66 9.23 -4.13
CA GLY A 163 -21.79 9.65 -5.53
C GLY A 163 -20.48 9.64 -6.35
N MET A 164 -19.35 9.29 -5.76
CA MET A 164 -18.15 8.94 -6.54
C MET A 164 -18.35 7.59 -7.23
N SER A 165 -17.67 7.40 -8.37
CA SER A 165 -17.69 6.13 -9.11
C SER A 165 -16.99 5.02 -8.32
N ASP A 166 -17.53 3.81 -8.40
CA ASP A 166 -16.93 2.55 -7.95
C ASP A 166 -16.41 1.69 -9.12
N ASP A 167 -16.46 2.23 -10.35
CA ASP A 167 -15.97 1.55 -11.55
C ASP A 167 -14.43 1.63 -11.64
N PHE A 168 -13.79 0.51 -11.31
CA PHE A 168 -12.33 0.35 -11.32
C PHE A 168 -11.73 0.15 -12.72
N ASN A 169 -12.56 0.04 -13.79
CA ASN A 169 -12.07 -0.21 -15.17
C ASN A 169 -11.73 1.07 -15.93
N THR A 170 -11.99 2.24 -15.36
CA THR A 170 -11.86 3.53 -16.07
C THR A 170 -10.45 4.14 -16.02
N GLY A 171 -9.58 3.65 -15.13
CA GLY A 171 -8.28 4.28 -14.84
C GLY A 171 -8.37 5.54 -13.97
N ALA A 172 -9.58 6.03 -13.69
CA ALA A 172 -9.80 7.12 -12.75
C ALA A 172 -9.79 6.61 -11.29
N PRO A 173 -9.59 7.48 -10.28
CA PRO A 173 -9.84 7.12 -8.90
C PRO A 173 -11.29 6.63 -8.71
N TYR A 174 -11.47 5.58 -7.92
CA TYR A 174 -12.77 4.97 -7.66
C TYR A 174 -12.93 4.59 -6.19
N VAL A 175 -14.16 4.34 -5.75
CA VAL A 175 -14.46 3.95 -4.36
C VAL A 175 -14.50 2.44 -4.24
N MET A 176 -13.70 1.90 -3.33
CA MET A 176 -13.79 0.52 -2.85
C MET A 176 -14.71 0.45 -1.63
N PHE A 177 -15.53 -0.60 -1.53
CA PHE A 177 -16.54 -0.81 -0.49
C PHE A 177 -17.56 0.34 -0.36
N PRO A 178 -18.18 0.81 -1.47
CA PRO A 178 -19.07 1.96 -1.45
C PRO A 178 -20.23 1.79 -0.48
N GLY A 179 -20.59 2.86 0.23
CA GLY A 179 -21.69 2.87 1.20
C GLY A 179 -21.41 2.12 2.51
N THR A 180 -20.17 1.73 2.77
CA THR A 180 -19.76 1.07 4.02
C THR A 180 -18.88 1.98 4.87
N PRO A 181 -18.73 1.71 6.19
CA PRO A 181 -17.78 2.44 7.04
C PRO A 181 -16.30 2.30 6.61
N GLY A 182 -15.98 1.23 5.86
CA GLY A 182 -14.66 0.99 5.30
C GLY A 182 -14.46 1.55 3.88
N ALA A 183 -15.41 2.34 3.36
CA ALA A 183 -15.26 2.95 2.04
C ALA A 183 -14.02 3.84 1.97
N HIS A 184 -13.25 3.67 0.91
CA HIS A 184 -12.04 4.44 0.67
C HIS A 184 -11.81 4.64 -0.83
N VAL A 185 -10.97 5.61 -1.21
CA VAL A 185 -10.68 5.89 -2.61
C VAL A 185 -9.42 5.15 -3.03
N MET A 186 -9.53 4.34 -4.06
CA MET A 186 -8.42 3.74 -4.79
C MET A 186 -7.94 4.72 -5.86
N ILE A 187 -6.66 5.03 -5.86
CA ILE A 187 -6.02 5.96 -6.81
C ILE A 187 -4.99 5.16 -7.60
N PRO A 188 -5.36 4.65 -8.80
CA PRO A 188 -4.46 3.89 -9.66
C PRO A 188 -3.18 4.67 -9.97
N THR A 189 -2.03 3.97 -9.98
CA THR A 189 -0.77 4.50 -10.49
C THR A 189 -0.31 3.69 -11.69
N ASP A 190 0.85 4.00 -12.24
CA ASP A 190 1.40 3.27 -13.38
C ASP A 190 1.54 1.77 -13.06
N GLY A 191 1.10 0.90 -13.97
CA GLY A 191 1.06 -0.56 -13.76
C GLY A 191 -0.17 -1.09 -13.02
N TYR A 192 -1.18 -0.26 -12.73
CA TYR A 192 -2.35 -0.66 -11.93
C TYR A 192 -3.06 -1.92 -12.45
N TYR A 193 -3.12 -2.11 -13.77
CA TYR A 193 -3.83 -3.21 -14.43
C TYR A 193 -2.94 -4.41 -14.78
N GLU A 194 -1.68 -4.44 -14.32
CA GLU A 194 -0.72 -5.47 -14.75
C GLU A 194 -1.05 -6.89 -14.26
N TYR A 195 -1.85 -7.02 -13.20
CA TYR A 195 -2.27 -8.31 -12.63
C TYR A 195 -3.67 -8.74 -13.03
N GLN A 196 -4.38 -7.90 -13.80
CA GLN A 196 -5.74 -8.25 -14.24
C GLN A 196 -5.71 -9.05 -15.53
N ASP A 197 -6.64 -10.02 -15.64
CA ASP A 197 -6.86 -10.73 -16.91
C ASP A 197 -7.19 -9.70 -18.00
N PRO A 198 -6.59 -9.82 -19.20
CA PRO A 198 -6.96 -8.99 -20.35
C PRO A 198 -8.47 -9.07 -20.61
N GLN A 199 -9.15 -7.93 -20.61
CA GLN A 199 -10.57 -7.85 -20.92
C GLN A 199 -10.81 -7.95 -22.42
#